data_d5ff9d590a3a2b19082dc836a34cf882
#
_entry.id   d5ff9d590a3a2b19082dc836a34cf882
#
_cell.length_a   1.000
_cell.length_b   1.000
_cell.length_c   1.000
_cell.angle_alpha   90.00
_cell.angle_beta   90.00
_cell.angle_gamma   90.00
#
_symmetry.space_group_name_H-M   'P 1'
#
loop_
_entity.id
_entity.type
_entity.pdbx_description
1 polymer ?
#
loop_
_entity_poly.entity_id
_entity_poly.type
_entity_poly.pdbx_seq_one_letter_code
_entity_poly.pdbx_strand_id
1 'polypeptide(L)' 'NIYVGNLDYKVNESDLESLFSEYGTVSSVKIISDKYNGRSKGFGFVEMEHNDEAKKAVSGLNGSSLKSRDITVNEAKPRV' A
#
# COMPACT_ATOMS: atom_id res chain seq x y z
N ASN A 1 1.32 -9.40 -4.81
CA ASN A 1 0.62 -8.11 -4.71
C ASN A 1 0.16 -7.85 -3.29
N ILE A 2 0.21 -6.61 -2.89
CA ILE A 2 -0.14 -6.19 -1.54
C ILE A 2 -1.26 -5.17 -1.61
N TYR A 3 -2.34 -5.42 -0.85
CA TYR A 3 -3.42 -4.46 -0.70
C TYR A 3 -3.09 -3.51 0.45
N VAL A 4 -3.23 -2.21 0.21
CA VAL A 4 -3.03 -1.19 1.24
C VAL A 4 -4.29 -0.34 1.32
N GLY A 5 -4.92 -0.34 2.47
CA GLY A 5 -6.18 0.37 2.68
C GLY A 5 -6.11 1.39 3.80
N ASN A 6 -7.22 2.09 3.98
CA ASN A 6 -7.36 3.14 4.98
C ASN A 6 -6.32 4.26 4.83
N LEU A 7 -6.00 4.59 3.58
CA LEU A 7 -5.04 5.64 3.27
C LEU A 7 -5.66 7.02 3.38
N ASP A 8 -4.87 7.98 3.88
CA ASP A 8 -5.24 9.38 3.81
C ASP A 8 -5.21 9.82 2.34
N TYR A 9 -6.14 10.70 1.95
CA TYR A 9 -6.19 11.19 0.57
C TYR A 9 -4.91 11.91 0.13
N LYS A 10 -4.10 12.35 1.08
CA LYS A 10 -2.81 13.00 0.80
C LYS A 10 -1.69 12.02 0.48
N VAL A 11 -1.91 10.73 0.72
CA VAL A 11 -0.90 9.71 0.40
C VAL A 11 -0.82 9.53 -1.10
N ASN A 12 0.39 9.57 -1.64
CA ASN A 12 0.62 9.35 -3.06
C ASN A 12 1.46 8.08 -3.26
N GLU A 13 1.69 7.74 -4.52
CA GLU A 13 2.44 6.53 -4.87
C GLU A 13 3.87 6.57 -4.34
N SER A 14 4.50 7.74 -4.35
CA SER A 14 5.85 7.88 -3.80
C SER A 14 5.91 7.58 -2.31
N ASP A 15 4.89 7.96 -1.58
CA ASP A 15 4.82 7.69 -0.14
C ASP A 15 4.79 6.18 0.12
N LEU A 16 3.97 5.46 -0.64
CA LEU A 16 3.89 4.01 -0.50
C LEU A 16 5.17 3.33 -0.96
N GLU A 17 5.74 3.79 -2.05
CA GLU A 17 7.00 3.23 -2.55
C GLU A 17 8.11 3.36 -1.51
N SER A 18 8.26 4.54 -0.92
CA SER A 18 9.26 4.76 0.12
C SER A 18 9.04 3.87 1.33
N LEU A 19 7.79 3.73 1.73
CA LEU A 19 7.43 2.93 2.90
C LEU A 19 7.76 1.46 2.68
N PHE A 20 7.38 0.93 1.53
CA PHE A 20 7.59 -0.50 1.23
C PHE A 20 9.03 -0.80 0.82
N SER A 21 9.77 0.16 0.26
CA SER A 21 11.16 -0.08 -0.11
C SER A 21 12.06 -0.36 1.08
N GLU A 22 11.65 -0.02 2.27
CA GLU A 22 12.38 -0.37 3.49
C GLU A 22 12.38 -1.88 3.74
N TYR A 23 11.43 -2.59 3.16
CA TYR A 23 11.30 -4.04 3.33
C TYR A 23 11.85 -4.83 2.15
N GLY A 24 12.02 -4.19 1.01
CA GLY A 24 12.54 -4.86 -0.17
C GLY A 24 12.29 -4.08 -1.44
N THR A 25 12.51 -4.71 -2.57
CA THR A 25 12.38 -4.07 -3.88
C THR A 25 10.91 -3.96 -4.27
N VAL A 26 10.47 -2.73 -4.53
CA VAL A 26 9.12 -2.44 -4.99
C VAL A 26 9.10 -2.39 -6.52
N SER A 27 8.28 -3.23 -7.14
CA SER A 27 8.13 -3.28 -8.59
C SER A 27 7.18 -2.21 -9.11
N SER A 28 6.04 -2.06 -8.44
CA SER A 28 5.07 -1.03 -8.82
C SER A 28 4.19 -0.65 -7.66
N VAL A 29 3.59 0.53 -7.76
CA VAL A 29 2.66 1.06 -6.77
C VAL A 29 1.50 1.69 -7.52
N LYS A 30 0.29 1.44 -7.07
CA LYS A 30 -0.91 2.03 -7.66
C LYS A 30 -1.87 2.45 -6.57
N ILE A 31 -2.33 3.69 -6.62
CA ILE A 31 -3.34 4.20 -5.70
C ILE A 31 -4.64 4.42 -6.47
N ILE A 32 -5.74 3.93 -5.90
CA ILE A 32 -7.06 4.07 -6.49
C ILE A 32 -7.72 5.31 -5.88
N SER A 33 -8.15 6.22 -6.74
CA SER A 33 -8.80 7.45 -6.33
C SER A 33 -10.25 7.47 -6.78
N ASP A 34 -11.08 8.10 -5.96
CA ASP A 34 -12.48 8.33 -6.32
C ASP A 34 -12.58 9.68 -7.02
N LYS A 35 -12.88 9.67 -8.31
CA LYS A 35 -12.96 10.88 -9.11
C LYS A 35 -14.19 11.73 -8.80
N TYR A 36 -15.23 11.13 -8.27
CA TYR A 36 -16.48 11.83 -8.00
C TYR A 36 -16.40 12.74 -6.79
N ASN A 37 -15.67 12.30 -5.78
CA ASN A 37 -15.56 13.06 -4.54
C ASN A 37 -14.26 13.84 -4.41
N GLY A 38 -13.36 13.71 -5.36
CA GLY A 38 -12.03 14.30 -5.26
C GLY A 38 -11.19 13.74 -4.12
N ARG A 39 -11.63 12.66 -3.54
CA ARG A 39 -10.91 11.98 -2.47
C ARG A 39 -10.44 10.62 -2.96
N SER A 40 -9.28 10.19 -2.51
CA SER A 40 -8.88 8.84 -2.78
C SER A 40 -9.85 7.92 -2.05
N LYS A 41 -10.12 6.76 -2.61
CA LYS A 41 -10.94 5.76 -1.91
C LYS A 41 -10.21 5.19 -0.70
N GLY A 42 -9.00 5.64 -0.48
CA GLY A 42 -8.23 5.23 0.66
C GLY A 42 -7.62 3.85 0.50
N PHE A 43 -7.37 3.41 -0.74
CA PHE A 43 -6.67 2.14 -0.93
C PHE A 43 -5.82 2.14 -2.18
N GLY A 44 -4.89 1.22 -2.21
CA GLY A 44 -4.01 1.04 -3.36
C GLY A 44 -3.40 -0.35 -3.34
N PHE A 45 -2.51 -0.60 -4.29
CA PHE A 45 -1.81 -1.88 -4.41
C PHE A 45 -0.32 -1.64 -4.61
N VAL A 46 0.48 -2.49 -3.99
CA VAL A 46 1.94 -2.47 -4.14
C VAL A 46 2.38 -3.84 -4.63
N GLU A 47 3.24 -3.87 -5.64
CA GLU A 47 3.88 -5.09 -6.11
C GLU A 47 5.32 -5.10 -5.66
N MET A 48 5.73 -6.20 -5.04
CA MET A 48 7.12 -6.41 -4.66
C MET A 48 7.65 -7.65 -5.38
N GLU A 49 8.93 -7.62 -5.74
CA GLU A 49 9.54 -8.70 -6.53
C GLU A 49 9.69 -9.99 -5.76
N HIS A 50 9.91 -9.90 -4.45
CA HIS A 50 10.18 -11.08 -3.62
C HIS A 50 9.05 -11.31 -2.63
N ASN A 51 8.51 -12.51 -2.64
CA ASN A 51 7.36 -12.87 -1.78
C ASN A 51 7.68 -12.76 -0.30
N ASP A 52 8.85 -13.16 0.11
CA ASP A 52 9.26 -13.10 1.52
C ASP A 52 9.39 -11.65 2.00
N GLU A 53 9.88 -10.76 1.16
CA GLU A 53 9.93 -9.33 1.47
C GLU A 53 8.53 -8.74 1.55
N ALA A 54 7.66 -9.14 0.64
CA ALA A 54 6.26 -8.71 0.65
C ALA A 54 5.56 -9.15 1.93
N LYS A 55 5.78 -10.36 2.39
CA LYS A 55 5.21 -10.85 3.64
C LYS A 55 5.71 -10.07 4.85
N LYS A 56 6.98 -9.74 4.87
CA LYS A 56 7.56 -8.92 5.94
C LYS A 56 6.95 -7.53 5.95
N ALA A 57 6.74 -6.94 4.77
CA ALA A 57 6.13 -5.63 4.65
C ALA A 57 4.68 -5.66 5.16
N VAL A 58 3.92 -6.67 4.78
CA VAL A 58 2.55 -6.82 5.27
C VAL A 58 2.51 -6.89 6.79
N SER A 59 3.34 -7.75 7.38
CA SER A 59 3.40 -7.91 8.83
C SER A 59 3.86 -6.64 9.54
N GLY A 60 4.85 -5.97 8.99
CA GLY A 60 5.45 -4.81 9.65
C GLY A 60 4.66 -3.53 9.45
N LEU A 61 3.93 -3.41 8.37
CA LEU A 61 3.24 -2.16 8.03
C LEU A 61 1.74 -2.19 8.35
N ASN A 62 1.16 -3.35 8.53
CA ASN A 62 -0.26 -3.42 8.89
C ASN A 62 -0.50 -2.75 10.24
N GLY A 63 -1.38 -1.77 10.26
CA GLY A 63 -1.65 -0.99 11.47
C GLY A 63 -0.68 0.15 11.71
N SER A 64 0.29 0.36 10.82
CA SER A 64 1.24 1.47 10.95
C SER A 64 0.57 2.80 10.64
N SER A 65 1.07 3.86 11.27
CA SER A 65 0.59 5.21 11.00
C SER A 65 1.25 5.79 9.77
N LEU A 66 0.44 6.32 8.87
CA LEU A 66 0.93 7.06 7.70
C LEU A 66 0.04 8.28 7.52
N LYS A 67 0.64 9.47 7.60
CA LYS A 67 -0.07 10.76 7.50
C LYS A 67 -1.31 10.81 8.40
N SER A 68 -1.14 10.47 9.66
CA SER A 68 -2.16 10.51 10.71
C SER A 68 -3.26 9.47 10.61
N ARG A 69 -3.12 8.47 9.75
CA ARG A 69 -4.08 7.36 9.68
C ARG A 69 -3.35 6.03 9.79
N ASP A 70 -4.00 5.10 10.49
CA ASP A 70 -3.47 3.75 10.58
C ASP A 70 -3.86 2.99 9.31
N ILE A 71 -2.87 2.59 8.54
CA ILE A 71 -3.11 1.90 7.29
C ILE A 71 -3.36 0.41 7.52
N THR A 72 -4.13 -0.17 6.62
CA THR A 72 -4.39 -1.61 6.60
C THR A 72 -3.56 -2.21 5.47
N VAL A 73 -2.73 -3.20 5.78
CA VAL A 73 -1.89 -3.84 4.77
C VAL A 73 -2.15 -5.33 4.80
N ASN A 74 -2.54 -5.88 3.66
CA ASN A 74 -2.84 -7.30 3.51
C ASN A 74 -2.30 -7.82 2.20
N GLU A 75 -2.03 -9.12 2.16
CA GLU A 75 -1.64 -9.78 0.95
C GLU A 75 -2.84 -9.85 0.00
N ALA A 76 -2.70 -9.26 -1.18
CA ALA A 76 -3.75 -9.32 -2.19
C ALA A 76 -3.56 -10.58 -3.02
N LYS A 77 -4.54 -11.47 -3.00
CA LYS A 77 -4.46 -12.69 -3.80
C LYS A 77 -4.91 -12.39 -5.21
N PRO A 78 -4.18 -12.89 -6.21
CA PRO A 78 -4.62 -12.72 -7.58
C PRO A 78 -5.96 -13.42 -7.78
N ARG A 79 -6.83 -12.77 -8.51
CA ARG A 79 -8.08 -13.40 -8.91
C ARG A 79 -7.83 -14.36 -10.04
N VAL A 80 -8.29 -15.53 -9.89
CA VAL A 80 -8.20 -16.56 -10.92
C VAL A 80 -9.46 -16.53 -11.75
#